data_12db615491aea84e4661bb001c091f58
#
_entry.id   12db615491aea84e4661bb001c091f58
#
_cell.length_a   1.000
_cell.length_b   1.000
_cell.length_c   1.000
_cell.angle_alpha   90.00
_cell.angle_beta   90.00
_cell.angle_gamma   90.00
#
_symmetry.space_group_name_H-M   'P 1'
#
loop_
_entity.id
_entity.type
_entity.pdbx_description
1 polymer ?
#
loop_
_entity_poly.entity_id
_entity_poly.type
_entity_poly.pdbx_seq_one_letter_code
_entity_poly.pdbx_strand_id
1 'polypeptide(L)'
;HIQLRSPRDRLLNNQLDKLLDFQLRFETLKQRAHFSGSAVRGLLGARTSLLSHQVYIASEVGTRIAPRVLLADEVGLGKTIEAGLILSQQLASGRASRALILVPDSLIHQWLVEMLRRFNLAFSLFDGDRLNDLEIDSAFESEQLILCPFSLMAQNEDARLSALSAQWDMVIVDEAHHLSRQNSQEETLSR
;
A
#
# COMPACT_ATOMS: atom_id res chain seq x y z
N HIS A 1 14.91 -15.24 -23.82
CA HIS A 1 15.49 -15.38 -22.47
C HIS A 1 16.84 -14.69 -22.44
N ILE A 2 16.94 -13.52 -21.83
CA ILE A 2 18.22 -12.86 -21.56
C ILE A 2 18.81 -13.55 -20.31
N GLN A 3 19.80 -14.41 -20.49
CA GLN A 3 20.58 -14.93 -19.38
C GLN A 3 21.46 -13.80 -18.83
N LEU A 4 21.12 -13.29 -17.65
CA LEU A 4 21.98 -12.38 -16.91
C LEU A 4 23.19 -13.19 -16.38
N ARG A 5 24.35 -13.03 -17.01
CA ARG A 5 25.60 -13.60 -16.50
C ARG A 5 25.96 -12.92 -15.17
N SER A 6 26.47 -13.70 -14.22
CA SER A 6 26.89 -13.14 -12.93
C SER A 6 28.03 -12.13 -13.13
N PRO A 7 28.12 -11.08 -12.29
CA PRO A 7 29.23 -10.12 -12.35
C PRO A 7 30.60 -10.79 -12.26
N ARG A 8 30.73 -11.88 -11.51
CA ARG A 8 31.94 -12.67 -11.36
C ARG A 8 32.33 -13.36 -12.66
N ASP A 9 31.37 -13.98 -13.36
CA ASP A 9 31.64 -14.66 -14.63
C ASP A 9 32.05 -13.67 -15.71
N ARG A 10 31.48 -12.47 -15.71
CA ARG A 10 31.87 -11.39 -16.62
C ARG A 10 33.31 -10.93 -16.37
N LEU A 11 33.71 -10.77 -15.10
CA LEU A 11 35.04 -10.38 -14.71
C LEU A 11 36.07 -11.43 -15.13
N LEU A 12 35.79 -12.71 -14.85
CA LEU A 12 36.69 -13.83 -15.21
C LEU A 12 36.87 -13.98 -16.73
N ASN A 13 35.87 -13.59 -17.51
CA ASN A 13 35.91 -13.62 -18.98
C ASN A 13 36.39 -12.29 -19.59
N ASN A 14 36.98 -11.39 -18.79
CA ASN A 14 37.47 -10.08 -19.22
C ASN A 14 36.39 -9.22 -19.93
N GLN A 15 35.12 -9.42 -19.55
CA GLN A 15 34.00 -8.64 -20.08
C GLN A 15 33.78 -7.41 -19.21
N LEU A 16 34.64 -6.41 -19.37
CA LEU A 16 34.53 -5.14 -18.65
C LEU A 16 33.52 -4.22 -19.36
N ASP A 17 32.75 -3.48 -18.56
CA ASP A 17 31.90 -2.43 -19.10
C ASP A 17 32.75 -1.25 -19.59
N LYS A 18 32.22 -0.50 -20.55
CA LYS A 18 32.80 0.78 -20.93
C LYS A 18 32.79 1.71 -19.72
N LEU A 19 33.81 2.56 -19.62
CA LEU A 19 33.95 3.50 -18.50
C LEU A 19 32.68 4.35 -18.28
N LEU A 20 32.05 4.78 -19.37
CA LEU A 20 30.80 5.56 -19.32
C LEU A 20 29.64 4.76 -18.70
N ASP A 21 29.49 3.49 -19.07
CA ASP A 21 28.42 2.63 -18.55
C ASP A 21 28.65 2.35 -17.06
N PHE A 22 29.91 2.17 -16.65
CA PHE A 22 30.26 2.04 -15.23
C PHE A 22 29.92 3.33 -14.45
N GLN A 23 30.33 4.48 -14.98
CA GLN A 23 30.02 5.78 -14.33
C GLN A 23 28.50 6.00 -14.18
N LEU A 24 27.73 5.74 -15.23
CA LEU A 24 26.28 5.86 -15.18
C LEU A 24 25.65 4.93 -14.12
N ARG A 25 26.11 3.68 -14.06
CA ARG A 25 25.62 2.73 -13.03
C ARG A 25 26.02 3.17 -11.64
N PHE A 26 27.26 3.62 -11.45
CA PHE A 26 27.74 4.08 -10.15
C PHE A 26 26.94 5.30 -9.66
N GLU A 27 26.76 6.31 -10.50
CA GLU A 27 25.97 7.49 -10.14
C GLU A 27 24.49 7.12 -9.90
N THR A 28 23.92 6.23 -10.70
CA THR A 28 22.56 5.74 -10.51
C THR A 28 22.42 5.04 -9.15
N LEU A 29 23.35 4.15 -8.80
CA LEU A 29 23.33 3.46 -7.51
C LEU A 29 23.54 4.42 -6.34
N LYS A 30 24.42 5.40 -6.48
CA LYS A 30 24.67 6.44 -5.49
C LYS A 30 23.44 7.29 -5.25
N GLN A 31 22.78 7.76 -6.31
CA GLN A 31 21.53 8.50 -6.23
C GLN A 31 20.43 7.64 -5.59
N ARG A 32 20.32 6.41 -6.02
CA ARG A 32 19.36 5.46 -5.45
C ARG A 32 19.58 5.21 -3.96
N ALA A 33 20.84 5.07 -3.53
CA ALA A 33 21.18 4.95 -2.11
C ALA A 33 20.84 6.22 -1.32
N HIS A 34 21.13 7.40 -1.89
CA HIS A 34 20.79 8.68 -1.28
C HIS A 34 19.28 8.82 -1.10
N PHE A 35 18.50 8.57 -2.15
CA PHE A 35 17.03 8.59 -2.07
C PHE A 35 16.47 7.52 -1.12
N SER A 36 17.10 6.35 -1.04
CA SER A 36 16.66 5.26 -0.14
C SER A 36 16.80 5.60 1.33
N GLY A 37 17.78 6.40 1.69
CA GLY A 37 18.03 6.86 3.07
C GLY A 37 17.26 8.13 3.45
N SER A 38 16.53 8.76 2.52
CA SER A 38 15.81 10.01 2.78
C SER A 38 14.55 9.78 3.60
N ALA A 39 14.36 10.56 4.68
CA ALA A 39 13.15 10.57 5.48
C ALA A 39 11.90 11.01 4.71
N VAL A 40 12.09 11.73 3.59
CA VAL A 40 11.00 12.20 2.72
C VAL A 40 10.80 11.30 1.49
N ARG A 41 11.38 10.12 1.48
CA ARG A 41 11.19 9.16 0.39
C ARG A 41 9.72 8.77 0.25
N GLY A 42 9.21 8.84 -0.97
CA GLY A 42 7.80 8.57 -1.26
C GLY A 42 6.86 9.75 -1.02
N LEU A 43 7.30 10.79 -0.30
CA LEU A 43 6.50 12.00 -0.07
C LEU A 43 6.62 12.98 -1.24
N LEU A 44 7.78 13.06 -1.88
CA LEU A 44 8.06 14.01 -2.96
C LEU A 44 7.39 13.65 -4.32
N GLY A 45 6.86 12.44 -4.45
CA GLY A 45 6.14 12.00 -5.65
C GLY A 45 4.67 12.37 -5.68
N ALA A 46 4.11 12.84 -4.58
CA ALA A 46 2.69 13.17 -4.47
C ALA A 46 2.37 14.47 -5.24
N ARG A 47 1.34 14.40 -6.09
CA ARG A 47 0.80 15.56 -6.81
C ARG A 47 -0.26 16.28 -5.98
N THR A 48 0.12 16.71 -4.80
CA THR A 48 -0.75 17.42 -3.86
C THR A 48 0.02 18.53 -3.16
N SER A 49 -0.69 19.57 -2.71
CA SER A 49 -0.10 20.55 -1.83
C SER A 49 0.14 19.89 -0.47
N LEU A 50 1.40 19.71 -0.11
CA LEU A 50 1.77 19.08 1.15
C LEU A 50 1.59 20.08 2.31
N LEU A 51 0.79 19.73 3.28
CA LEU A 51 0.65 20.47 4.53
C LEU A 51 1.67 19.95 5.54
N SER A 52 2.22 20.84 6.36
CA SER A 52 3.29 20.50 7.28
C SER A 52 2.93 19.36 8.24
N HIS A 53 1.69 19.32 8.74
CA HIS A 53 1.21 18.25 9.62
C HIS A 53 1.15 16.90 8.89
N GLN A 54 0.69 16.86 7.64
CA GLN A 54 0.61 15.63 6.83
C GLN A 54 1.99 15.03 6.58
N VAL A 55 2.98 15.87 6.25
CA VAL A 55 4.37 15.44 6.06
C VAL A 55 4.95 14.92 7.38
N TYR A 56 4.67 15.60 8.49
CA TYR A 56 5.11 15.19 9.82
C TYR A 56 4.53 13.82 10.19
N ILE A 57 3.21 13.63 10.06
CA ILE A 57 2.54 12.36 10.36
C ILE A 57 3.11 11.23 9.49
N ALA A 58 3.22 11.45 8.19
CA ALA A 58 3.76 10.44 7.29
C ALA A 58 5.20 10.07 7.61
N SER A 59 6.06 11.05 7.91
CA SER A 59 7.45 10.82 8.33
C SER A 59 7.54 10.06 9.65
N GLU A 60 6.76 10.46 10.65
CA GLU A 60 6.72 9.82 11.97
C GLU A 60 6.27 8.36 11.87
N VAL A 61 5.17 8.10 11.15
CA VAL A 61 4.66 6.74 10.92
C VAL A 61 5.67 5.90 10.12
N GLY A 62 6.31 6.53 9.13
CA GLY A 62 7.31 5.89 8.28
C GLY A 62 8.57 5.41 9.02
N THR A 63 8.88 5.95 10.19
CA THR A 63 10.01 5.51 11.01
C THR A 63 9.70 4.32 11.91
N ARG A 64 8.41 4.06 12.16
CA ARG A 64 7.97 2.99 13.08
C ARG A 64 8.10 1.61 12.45
N ILE A 65 8.37 0.62 13.27
CA ILE A 65 8.34 -0.80 12.87
C ILE A 65 6.92 -1.31 13.09
N ALA A 66 6.30 -1.87 12.04
CA ALA A 66 4.93 -2.39 12.05
C ALA A 66 3.91 -1.39 12.69
N PRO A 67 3.75 -0.19 12.13
CA PRO A 67 2.92 0.85 12.74
C PRO A 67 1.45 0.46 12.77
N ARG A 68 0.80 0.69 13.92
CA ARG A 68 -0.65 0.70 14.06
C ARG A 68 -1.05 2.12 14.43
N VAL A 69 -1.75 2.80 13.54
CA VAL A 69 -2.01 4.23 13.64
C VAL A 69 -3.49 4.50 13.43
N LEU A 70 -4.06 5.34 14.26
CA LEU A 70 -5.36 5.94 14.06
C LEU A 70 -5.17 7.40 13.61
N LEU A 71 -5.61 7.72 12.39
CA LEU A 71 -5.68 9.10 11.90
C LEU A 71 -7.02 9.69 12.34
N ALA A 72 -6.99 10.51 13.39
CA ALA A 72 -8.18 11.04 14.07
C ALA A 72 -8.37 12.54 13.88
N ASP A 73 -7.79 13.12 12.86
CA ASP A 73 -7.93 14.53 12.53
C ASP A 73 -9.36 14.91 12.14
N GLU A 74 -9.70 16.19 12.26
CA GLU A 74 -11.01 16.71 11.89
C GLU A 74 -11.39 16.38 10.43
N VAL A 75 -12.68 16.34 10.17
CA VAL A 75 -13.20 16.12 8.81
C VAL A 75 -12.73 17.25 7.90
N GLY A 76 -12.19 16.89 6.73
CA GLY A 76 -11.70 17.86 5.74
C GLY A 76 -10.20 18.18 5.82
N LEU A 77 -9.46 17.75 6.85
CA LEU A 77 -8.01 17.96 6.94
C LEU A 77 -7.18 17.04 6.06
N GLY A 78 -7.83 16.16 5.31
CA GLY A 78 -7.15 15.33 4.30
C GLY A 78 -6.57 14.02 4.81
N LYS A 79 -7.27 13.32 5.72
CA LYS A 79 -6.89 11.98 6.20
C LYS A 79 -6.53 11.01 5.07
N THR A 80 -7.27 11.03 3.96
CA THR A 80 -6.99 10.25 2.75
C THR A 80 -5.61 10.59 2.17
N ILE A 81 -5.21 11.86 2.21
CA ILE A 81 -3.89 12.30 1.76
C ILE A 81 -2.80 11.77 2.70
N GLU A 82 -3.02 11.84 4.00
CA GLU A 82 -2.08 11.31 5.00
C GLU A 82 -1.89 9.81 4.83
N ALA A 83 -2.99 9.06 4.71
CA ALA A 83 -2.95 7.63 4.43
C ALA A 83 -2.22 7.31 3.11
N GLY A 84 -2.48 8.08 2.05
CA GLY A 84 -1.81 7.97 0.77
C GLY A 84 -0.31 8.29 0.84
N LEU A 85 0.09 9.29 1.61
CA LEU A 85 1.51 9.64 1.85
C LEU A 85 2.22 8.50 2.60
N ILE A 86 1.61 7.97 3.66
CA ILE A 86 2.15 6.85 4.43
C ILE A 86 2.32 5.64 3.51
N LEU A 87 1.29 5.27 2.75
CA LEU A 87 1.33 4.15 1.82
C LEU A 87 2.42 4.34 0.76
N SER A 88 2.46 5.51 0.12
CA SER A 88 3.47 5.84 -0.89
C SER A 88 4.89 5.73 -0.34
N GLN A 89 5.11 6.16 0.91
CA GLN A 89 6.40 6.04 1.59
C GLN A 89 6.75 4.57 1.88
N GLN A 90 5.80 3.76 2.36
CA GLN A 90 6.03 2.34 2.64
C GLN A 90 6.36 1.56 1.36
N LEU A 91 5.61 1.80 0.27
CA LEU A 91 5.88 1.20 -1.04
C LEU A 91 7.24 1.65 -1.61
N ALA A 92 7.53 2.95 -1.59
CA ALA A 92 8.78 3.49 -2.10
C ALA A 92 10.02 3.03 -1.30
N SER A 93 9.87 2.78 -0.01
CA SER A 93 10.94 2.25 0.85
C SER A 93 11.12 0.73 0.73
N GLY A 94 10.20 0.03 0.07
CA GLY A 94 10.19 -1.43 -0.03
C GLY A 94 9.78 -2.14 1.26
N ARG A 95 9.19 -1.41 2.22
CA ARG A 95 8.64 -2.00 3.47
C ARG A 95 7.26 -2.60 3.27
N ALA A 96 6.53 -2.13 2.26
CA ALA A 96 5.30 -2.72 1.80
C ALA A 96 5.40 -2.99 0.29
N SER A 97 4.80 -4.07 -0.12
CA SER A 97 4.60 -4.46 -1.52
C SER A 97 3.13 -4.75 -1.79
N ARG A 98 2.40 -5.13 -0.75
CA ARG A 98 0.99 -5.47 -0.84
C ARG A 98 0.16 -4.65 0.15
N ALA A 99 -0.88 -4.00 -0.36
CA ALA A 99 -1.77 -3.19 0.46
C ALA A 99 -3.25 -3.45 0.14
N LEU A 100 -4.05 -3.54 1.20
CA LEU A 100 -5.50 -3.59 1.15
C LEU A 100 -6.07 -2.29 1.71
N ILE A 101 -6.98 -1.67 0.96
CA ILE A 101 -7.76 -0.53 1.44
C ILE A 101 -9.21 -0.96 1.55
N LEU A 102 -9.79 -0.81 2.74
CA LEU A 102 -11.20 -1.05 3.03
C LEU A 102 -11.91 0.27 3.23
N VAL A 103 -12.98 0.49 2.47
CA VAL A 103 -13.72 1.76 2.48
C VAL A 103 -15.23 1.55 2.45
N PRO A 104 -16.03 2.53 2.90
CA PRO A 104 -17.45 2.57 2.59
C PRO A 104 -17.68 2.59 1.08
N ASP A 105 -18.77 1.95 0.64
CA ASP A 105 -19.14 1.84 -0.78
C ASP A 105 -19.21 3.20 -1.49
N SER A 106 -19.69 4.21 -0.80
CA SER A 106 -19.80 5.59 -1.31
C SER A 106 -18.46 6.26 -1.58
N LEU A 107 -17.37 5.80 -0.98
CA LEU A 107 -16.04 6.41 -1.09
C LEU A 107 -15.09 5.69 -2.08
N ILE A 108 -15.51 4.57 -2.64
CA ILE A 108 -14.69 3.75 -3.55
C ILE A 108 -14.10 4.58 -4.70
N HIS A 109 -14.96 5.28 -5.45
CA HIS A 109 -14.52 6.07 -6.60
C HIS A 109 -13.60 7.22 -6.20
N GLN A 110 -13.87 7.84 -5.06
CA GLN A 110 -13.00 8.89 -4.53
C GLN A 110 -11.59 8.35 -4.25
N TRP A 111 -11.50 7.22 -3.55
CA TRP A 111 -10.22 6.59 -3.22
C TRP A 111 -9.44 6.17 -4.47
N LEU A 112 -10.10 5.53 -5.46
CA LEU A 112 -9.47 5.15 -6.72
C LEU A 112 -8.88 6.37 -7.44
N VAL A 113 -9.67 7.44 -7.56
CA VAL A 113 -9.24 8.66 -8.24
C VAL A 113 -8.12 9.37 -7.48
N GLU A 114 -8.20 9.47 -6.16
CA GLU A 114 -7.16 10.11 -5.36
C GLU A 114 -5.84 9.35 -5.38
N MET A 115 -5.88 8.02 -5.22
CA MET A 115 -4.67 7.19 -5.28
C MET A 115 -4.00 7.29 -6.65
N LEU A 116 -4.77 7.23 -7.73
CA LEU A 116 -4.23 7.32 -9.07
C LEU A 116 -3.69 8.72 -9.38
N ARG A 117 -4.49 9.77 -9.13
CA ARG A 117 -4.13 11.13 -9.55
C ARG A 117 -3.04 11.75 -8.69
N ARG A 118 -3.09 11.54 -7.37
CA ARG A 118 -2.19 12.20 -6.42
C ARG A 118 -0.91 11.40 -6.17
N PHE A 119 -1.02 10.08 -6.14
CA PHE A 119 0.09 9.21 -5.76
C PHE A 119 0.61 8.33 -6.90
N ASN A 120 -0.06 8.35 -8.07
CA ASN A 120 0.23 7.46 -9.20
C ASN A 120 0.19 5.97 -8.80
N LEU A 121 -0.71 5.63 -7.88
CA LEU A 121 -0.96 4.27 -7.42
C LEU A 121 -2.25 3.77 -8.07
N ALA A 122 -2.13 2.71 -8.89
CA ALA A 122 -3.26 2.04 -9.49
C ALA A 122 -3.72 0.89 -8.59
N PHE A 123 -4.93 1.01 -8.05
CA PHE A 123 -5.57 -0.02 -7.25
C PHE A 123 -6.53 -0.84 -8.09
N SER A 124 -6.53 -2.14 -7.88
CA SER A 124 -7.55 -3.03 -8.40
C SER A 124 -8.77 -2.97 -7.51
N LEU A 125 -9.93 -2.63 -8.10
CA LEU A 125 -11.19 -2.68 -7.38
C LEU A 125 -11.65 -4.14 -7.27
N PHE A 126 -11.90 -4.57 -6.04
CA PHE A 126 -12.51 -5.86 -5.75
C PHE A 126 -13.95 -5.62 -5.30
N ASP A 127 -14.88 -5.92 -6.17
CA ASP A 127 -16.31 -5.93 -5.94
C ASP A 127 -16.88 -7.34 -6.18
N GLY A 128 -18.20 -7.49 -6.00
CA GLY A 128 -18.85 -8.78 -6.17
C GLY A 128 -18.73 -9.36 -7.58
N ASP A 129 -18.72 -8.49 -8.59
CA ASP A 129 -18.65 -8.92 -9.99
C ASP A 129 -17.26 -9.49 -10.31
N ARG A 130 -16.21 -8.82 -9.86
CA ARG A 130 -14.83 -9.28 -10.08
C ARG A 130 -14.51 -10.57 -9.32
N LEU A 131 -15.09 -10.79 -8.16
CA LEU A 131 -14.89 -12.04 -7.40
C LEU A 131 -15.56 -13.23 -8.06
N ASN A 132 -16.67 -13.03 -8.79
CA ASN A 132 -17.32 -14.10 -9.53
C ASN A 132 -16.48 -14.59 -10.72
N ASP A 133 -15.58 -13.74 -11.25
CA ASP A 133 -14.68 -14.06 -12.36
C ASP A 133 -13.36 -14.72 -11.92
N LEU A 134 -13.06 -14.73 -10.64
CA LEU A 134 -11.82 -15.24 -10.07
C LEU A 134 -12.09 -16.47 -9.19
N GLU A 135 -11.09 -17.35 -9.08
CA GLU A 135 -11.11 -18.37 -8.01
C GLU A 135 -10.98 -17.67 -6.66
N ILE A 136 -12.04 -17.73 -5.86
CA ILE A 136 -12.18 -16.97 -4.60
C ILE A 136 -11.00 -17.21 -3.64
N ASP A 137 -10.49 -18.45 -3.59
CA ASP A 137 -9.41 -18.83 -2.68
C ASP A 137 -8.08 -18.10 -2.95
N SER A 138 -7.85 -17.69 -4.19
CA SER A 138 -6.62 -16.98 -4.60
C SER A 138 -6.87 -15.55 -5.07
N ALA A 139 -8.11 -15.08 -5.06
CA ALA A 139 -8.48 -13.80 -5.62
C ALA A 139 -7.66 -12.64 -5.00
N PHE A 140 -7.55 -12.61 -3.69
CA PHE A 140 -6.80 -11.57 -2.99
C PHE A 140 -5.28 -11.72 -3.08
N GLU A 141 -4.76 -12.83 -3.57
CA GLU A 141 -3.33 -13.02 -3.82
C GLU A 141 -2.91 -12.57 -5.22
N SER A 142 -3.86 -12.42 -6.15
CA SER A 142 -3.60 -12.10 -7.56
C SER A 142 -3.07 -10.69 -7.78
N GLU A 143 -3.39 -9.76 -6.88
CA GLU A 143 -3.08 -8.34 -7.02
C GLU A 143 -2.32 -7.79 -5.80
N GLN A 144 -1.49 -6.79 -6.02
CA GLN A 144 -0.67 -6.20 -4.97
C GLN A 144 -1.40 -5.07 -4.23
N LEU A 145 -2.17 -4.26 -4.94
CA LEU A 145 -2.88 -3.11 -4.40
C LEU A 145 -4.37 -3.29 -4.63
N ILE A 146 -5.10 -3.56 -3.57
CA ILE A 146 -6.54 -3.86 -3.65
C ILE A 146 -7.32 -2.82 -2.87
N LEU A 147 -8.37 -2.30 -3.50
CA LEU A 147 -9.41 -1.49 -2.89
C LEU A 147 -10.71 -2.30 -2.83
N CYS A 148 -11.30 -2.38 -1.65
CA CYS A 148 -12.45 -3.24 -1.41
C CYS A 148 -13.52 -2.51 -0.59
N PRO A 149 -14.82 -2.59 -0.96
CA PRO A 149 -15.90 -2.04 -0.17
C PRO A 149 -16.20 -2.86 1.07
N PHE A 150 -16.69 -2.20 2.13
CA PHE A 150 -17.12 -2.90 3.34
C PHE A 150 -18.27 -3.88 3.09
N SER A 151 -19.18 -3.54 2.18
CA SER A 151 -20.31 -4.41 1.83
C SER A 151 -19.87 -5.81 1.38
N LEU A 152 -18.80 -5.89 0.60
CA LEU A 152 -18.26 -7.16 0.15
C LEU A 152 -17.78 -8.01 1.33
N MET A 153 -17.04 -7.42 2.25
CA MET A 153 -16.54 -8.11 3.45
C MET A 153 -17.65 -8.54 4.41
N ALA A 154 -18.75 -7.77 4.44
CA ALA A 154 -19.90 -8.05 5.31
C ALA A 154 -20.82 -9.14 4.71
N GLN A 155 -21.00 -9.17 3.38
CA GLN A 155 -21.97 -9.99 2.70
C GLN A 155 -21.41 -11.30 2.16
N ASN A 156 -20.09 -11.36 1.94
CA ASN A 156 -19.42 -12.52 1.35
C ASN A 156 -18.37 -13.08 2.33
N GLU A 157 -18.71 -14.22 2.94
CA GLU A 157 -17.83 -14.86 3.93
C GLU A 157 -16.58 -15.44 3.28
N ASP A 158 -16.68 -16.01 2.09
CA ASP A 158 -15.54 -16.60 1.38
C ASP A 158 -14.55 -15.50 0.97
N ALA A 159 -15.04 -14.35 0.48
CA ALA A 159 -14.21 -13.19 0.21
C ALA A 159 -13.50 -12.68 1.47
N ARG A 160 -14.20 -12.65 2.60
CA ARG A 160 -13.62 -12.25 3.89
C ARG A 160 -12.53 -13.22 4.34
N LEU A 161 -12.76 -14.53 4.25
CA LEU A 161 -11.78 -15.55 4.61
C LEU A 161 -10.57 -15.51 3.68
N SER A 162 -10.78 -15.37 2.37
CA SER A 162 -9.70 -15.20 1.40
C SER A 162 -8.87 -13.94 1.68
N ALA A 163 -9.51 -12.80 1.98
CA ALA A 163 -8.82 -11.58 2.36
C ALA A 163 -8.01 -11.73 3.67
N LEU A 164 -8.52 -12.50 4.64
CA LEU A 164 -7.82 -12.77 5.91
C LEU A 164 -6.65 -13.74 5.75
N SER A 165 -6.73 -14.69 4.82
CA SER A 165 -5.65 -15.63 4.52
C SER A 165 -4.52 -14.99 3.72
N ALA A 166 -4.83 -14.00 2.91
CA ALA A 166 -3.86 -13.26 2.13
C ALA A 166 -2.89 -12.48 3.02
N GLN A 167 -1.61 -12.48 2.64
CA GLN A 167 -0.59 -11.76 3.39
C GLN A 167 -0.55 -10.29 2.94
N TRP A 168 -0.82 -9.38 3.88
CA TRP A 168 -0.78 -7.95 3.67
C TRP A 168 0.36 -7.31 4.44
N ASP A 169 1.13 -6.47 3.75
CA ASP A 169 2.14 -5.63 4.41
C ASP A 169 1.48 -4.41 5.06
N MET A 170 0.36 -3.93 4.47
CA MET A 170 -0.38 -2.79 4.96
C MET A 170 -1.87 -2.94 4.73
N VAL A 171 -2.65 -2.63 5.76
CA VAL A 171 -4.11 -2.53 5.67
C VAL A 171 -4.53 -1.14 6.10
N ILE A 172 -5.31 -0.46 5.27
CA ILE A 172 -5.91 0.84 5.53
C ILE A 172 -7.42 0.65 5.64
N VAL A 173 -8.00 1.20 6.69
CA VAL A 173 -9.44 1.15 6.91
C VAL A 173 -9.94 2.58 7.05
N ASP A 174 -10.72 3.05 6.08
CA ASP A 174 -11.39 4.35 6.19
C ASP A 174 -12.69 4.20 6.97
N GLU A 175 -13.12 5.27 7.65
CA GLU A 175 -14.35 5.29 8.46
C GLU A 175 -14.47 4.06 9.39
N ALA A 176 -13.37 3.73 10.09
CA ALA A 176 -13.23 2.53 10.92
C ALA A 176 -14.33 2.38 12.00
N HIS A 177 -15.08 3.44 12.30
CA HIS A 177 -16.21 3.40 13.22
C HIS A 177 -17.38 2.52 12.70
N HIS A 178 -17.43 2.24 11.40
CA HIS A 178 -18.37 1.27 10.82
C HIS A 178 -18.04 -0.18 11.17
N LEU A 179 -16.81 -0.48 11.62
CA LEU A 179 -16.39 -1.81 12.03
C LEU A 179 -16.69 -2.04 13.52
N SER A 180 -17.95 -1.91 13.93
CA SER A 180 -18.34 -2.21 15.30
C SER A 180 -18.29 -3.72 15.57
N ARG A 181 -17.60 -4.11 16.63
CA ARG A 181 -17.66 -5.48 17.15
C ARG A 181 -19.05 -5.69 17.73
N GLN A 182 -19.89 -6.49 17.09
CA GLN A 182 -21.08 -7.00 17.75
C GLN A 182 -20.62 -7.88 18.91
N ASN A 183 -20.80 -7.38 20.13
CA ASN A 183 -20.60 -8.18 21.34
C ASN A 183 -21.70 -9.26 21.38
N SER A 184 -21.36 -10.46 20.99
CA SER A 184 -22.18 -11.68 21.15
C SER A 184 -22.21 -12.14 22.62
N GLN A 185 -22.29 -11.24 23.59
CA GLN A 185 -22.32 -11.55 25.03
C GLN A 185 -23.46 -10.84 25.78
N GLU A 186 -24.66 -10.75 25.21
CA GLU A 186 -25.83 -10.32 25.96
C GLU A 186 -26.97 -11.35 26.03
N GLU A 187 -26.70 -12.64 25.80
CA GLU A 187 -27.76 -13.67 25.90
C GLU A 187 -27.58 -14.71 27.03
N THR A 188 -26.80 -14.43 28.07
CA THR A 188 -26.65 -15.43 29.14
C THR A 188 -26.86 -14.90 30.55
N LEU A 189 -27.63 -13.84 30.76
CA LEU A 189 -28.01 -13.38 32.11
C LEU A 189 -29.49 -13.04 32.23
N SER A 190 -30.39 -13.93 31.76
CA SER A 190 -31.78 -13.96 32.14
C SER A 190 -32.31 -15.41 32.20
N ARG A 191 -31.86 -16.16 33.21
CA ARG A 191 -32.58 -17.29 33.77
C ARG A 191 -32.26 -17.41 35.26
#